data_1e5c5e5862442a6610783b7737db2de6
#
_entry.id   1e5c5e5862442a6610783b7737db2de6
#
_cell.length_a   1.000
_cell.length_b   1.000
_cell.length_c   1.000
_cell.angle_alpha   90.00
_cell.angle_beta   90.00
_cell.angle_gamma   90.00
#
_symmetry.space_group_name_H-M   'P 1'
#
loop_
_entity.id
_entity.type
_entity.pdbx_description
1 polymer ?
#
loop_
_entity_poly.entity_id
_entity_poly.type
_entity_poly.pdbx_seq_one_letter_code
_entity_poly.pdbx_strand_id
1 'polypeptide(L)'
;MENNQINMKLLDTRLQKQYSKTESIHSKDFLWLNIRDLPYFRSLLRAIEAQFYKEVNLIAPTLDVGCGEGHFADLAFSRKIDVGLDPSHQPIHEAGARQAYHLLTEADGGKMPYPNGYFASAFSNSVLEHIPHVEQVLDETARVLKPGALFVFCVPNHRFNDNLSIAVVLDKLRLTTLAKLYRAFFSHIARHRHLDSPETWKSRLELAGFAVERWWHYFPPKALAVLEWGHYFGLPSLILHKLMGRWILVPAYWNLVLTYHLLRPYANAVACDDGVCTFYITRRTS
;
A
#
# COMPACT_ATOMS: atom_id res chain seq x y z
N MET A 1 17.22 -5.06 -24.22
CA MET A 1 15.81 -4.93 -24.69
C MET A 1 15.20 -6.26 -25.12
N GLU A 2 15.90 -7.12 -25.86
CA GLU A 2 15.36 -8.43 -26.32
C GLU A 2 14.96 -9.39 -25.19
N ASN A 3 15.74 -9.51 -24.14
CA ASN A 3 15.40 -10.39 -23.01
C ASN A 3 14.11 -10.02 -22.27
N ASN A 4 13.77 -8.72 -22.20
CA ASN A 4 12.52 -8.28 -21.57
C ASN A 4 11.31 -8.56 -22.46
N GLN A 5 11.44 -8.47 -23.78
CA GLN A 5 10.35 -8.81 -24.71
C GLN A 5 10.06 -10.33 -24.74
N ILE A 6 11.09 -11.16 -24.60
CA ILE A 6 10.95 -12.61 -24.53
C ILE A 6 10.24 -13.03 -23.24
N ASN A 7 10.60 -12.42 -22.09
CA ASN A 7 9.95 -12.67 -20.81
C ASN A 7 8.47 -12.22 -20.80
N MET A 8 8.14 -11.13 -21.48
CA MET A 8 6.75 -10.65 -21.59
C MET A 8 5.88 -11.55 -22.48
N LYS A 9 6.43 -12.08 -23.58
CA LYS A 9 5.69 -13.06 -24.42
C LYS A 9 5.46 -14.39 -23.69
N LEU A 10 6.41 -14.84 -22.88
CA LEU A 10 6.24 -16.02 -22.03
C LEU A 10 5.20 -15.82 -20.93
N LEU A 11 5.09 -14.58 -20.41
CA LEU A 11 4.05 -14.19 -19.46
C LEU A 11 2.66 -14.28 -20.10
N ASP A 12 2.47 -13.71 -21.29
CA ASP A 12 1.20 -13.76 -22.03
C ASP A 12 0.71 -15.19 -22.28
N THR A 13 1.61 -16.09 -22.67
CA THR A 13 1.26 -17.50 -22.96
C THR A 13 0.89 -18.28 -21.70
N ARG A 14 1.48 -17.95 -20.54
CA ARG A 14 1.14 -18.56 -19.24
C ARG A 14 -0.16 -18.04 -18.68
N LEU A 15 -0.43 -16.75 -18.85
CA LEU A 15 -1.64 -16.10 -18.35
C LEU A 15 -2.92 -16.64 -19.00
N GLN A 16 -2.92 -16.93 -20.30
CA GLN A 16 -4.08 -17.49 -21.01
C GLN A 16 -4.51 -18.87 -20.50
N LYS A 17 -3.63 -19.65 -19.87
CA LYS A 17 -3.94 -20.99 -19.34
C LYS A 17 -4.50 -21.01 -17.91
N GLN A 18 -4.41 -19.94 -17.13
CA GLN A 18 -4.67 -19.96 -15.69
C GLN A 18 -6.00 -19.32 -15.24
N TYR A 19 -6.71 -18.63 -16.10
CA TYR A 19 -7.87 -17.80 -15.72
C TYR A 19 -9.23 -18.52 -15.60
N SER A 20 -9.27 -19.85 -15.49
CA SER A 20 -10.54 -20.59 -15.41
C SER A 20 -11.02 -20.98 -14.01
N LYS A 21 -10.36 -20.54 -12.93
CA LYS A 21 -10.80 -20.85 -11.56
C LYS A 21 -10.94 -19.60 -10.72
N THR A 22 -12.16 -19.07 -10.64
CA THR A 22 -12.60 -18.11 -9.61
C THR A 22 -12.83 -18.87 -8.31
N GLU A 23 -11.82 -18.98 -7.46
CA GLU A 23 -12.04 -19.45 -6.08
C GLU A 23 -12.55 -18.30 -5.23
N SER A 24 -13.70 -18.50 -4.61
CA SER A 24 -14.31 -17.58 -3.63
C SER A 24 -13.34 -17.33 -2.48
N ILE A 25 -12.99 -16.07 -2.25
CA ILE A 25 -12.18 -15.64 -1.10
C ILE A 25 -13.04 -15.81 0.16
N HIS A 26 -12.98 -16.97 0.80
CA HIS A 26 -13.53 -17.16 2.14
C HIS A 26 -12.78 -16.26 3.13
N SER A 27 -13.46 -15.70 4.09
CA SER A 27 -13.02 -14.62 4.97
C SER A 27 -11.65 -14.86 5.62
N LYS A 28 -10.57 -14.42 4.97
CA LYS A 28 -9.25 -14.38 5.59
C LYS A 28 -9.28 -13.36 6.73
N ASP A 29 -8.81 -13.71 7.92
CA ASP A 29 -8.55 -12.74 8.96
C ASP A 29 -7.23 -11.99 8.67
N PHE A 30 -7.33 -10.89 7.93
CA PHE A 30 -6.17 -10.12 7.54
C PHE A 30 -5.40 -9.51 8.71
N LEU A 31 -6.08 -9.21 9.82
CA LEU A 31 -5.36 -8.72 11.00
C LEU A 31 -4.45 -9.80 11.55
N TRP A 32 -4.99 -11.02 11.74
CA TRP A 32 -4.21 -12.15 12.23
C TRP A 32 -3.02 -12.46 11.31
N LEU A 33 -3.25 -12.50 10.01
CA LEU A 33 -2.20 -12.79 9.03
C LEU A 33 -1.09 -11.73 9.07
N ASN A 34 -1.45 -10.44 9.16
CA ASN A 34 -0.47 -9.36 9.18
C ASN A 34 0.35 -9.31 10.48
N ILE A 35 -0.26 -9.50 11.67
CA ILE A 35 0.48 -9.40 12.95
C ILE A 35 1.50 -10.53 13.15
N ARG A 36 1.42 -11.60 12.38
CA ARG A 36 2.40 -12.69 12.39
C ARG A 36 3.73 -12.28 11.74
N ASP A 37 3.67 -11.37 10.78
CA ASP A 37 4.83 -11.00 9.95
C ASP A 37 5.30 -9.57 10.19
N LEU A 38 4.41 -8.66 10.56
CA LEU A 38 4.69 -7.23 10.67
C LEU A 38 4.49 -6.71 12.10
N PRO A 39 5.19 -5.64 12.49
CA PRO A 39 4.91 -4.95 13.73
C PRO A 39 3.47 -4.42 13.71
N TYR A 40 2.81 -4.41 14.86
CA TYR A 40 1.36 -4.25 14.98
C TYR A 40 0.81 -2.97 14.33
N PHE A 41 1.55 -1.86 14.32
CA PHE A 41 1.09 -0.62 13.70
C PHE A 41 1.00 -0.72 12.18
N ARG A 42 1.97 -1.40 11.53
CA ARG A 42 1.90 -1.69 10.08
C ARG A 42 0.82 -2.72 9.78
N SER A 43 0.67 -3.72 10.64
CA SER A 43 -0.32 -4.79 10.52
C SER A 43 -1.74 -4.26 10.48
N LEU A 44 -2.06 -3.28 11.35
CA LEU A 44 -3.40 -2.71 11.45
C LEU A 44 -3.81 -2.02 10.14
N LEU A 45 -2.96 -1.13 9.63
CA LEU A 45 -3.24 -0.40 8.39
C LEU A 45 -3.38 -1.35 7.20
N ARG A 46 -2.41 -2.27 7.02
CA ARG A 46 -2.41 -3.27 5.94
C ARG A 46 -3.62 -4.20 5.97
N ALA A 47 -4.08 -4.57 7.17
CA ALA A 47 -5.26 -5.41 7.32
C ALA A 47 -6.55 -4.72 6.87
N ILE A 48 -6.68 -3.43 7.13
CA ILE A 48 -7.82 -2.63 6.67
C ILE A 48 -7.77 -2.45 5.16
N GLU A 49 -6.62 -2.05 4.62
CA GLU A 49 -6.41 -1.86 3.19
C GLU A 49 -6.73 -3.15 2.40
N ALA A 50 -6.21 -4.29 2.84
CA ALA A 50 -6.47 -5.57 2.20
C ALA A 50 -7.97 -5.94 2.13
N GLN A 51 -8.78 -5.48 3.09
CA GLN A 51 -10.23 -5.70 3.06
C GLN A 51 -10.90 -4.91 1.92
N PHE A 52 -10.45 -3.66 1.65
CA PHE A 52 -11.00 -2.88 0.54
C PHE A 52 -10.67 -3.50 -0.82
N TYR A 53 -9.49 -4.07 -0.97
CA TYR A 53 -9.12 -4.73 -2.23
C TYR A 53 -9.92 -6.01 -2.55
N LYS A 54 -10.59 -6.62 -1.56
CA LYS A 54 -11.50 -7.77 -1.83
C LYS A 54 -12.65 -7.41 -2.77
N GLU A 55 -13.11 -6.17 -2.72
CA GLU A 55 -14.23 -5.68 -3.52
C GLU A 55 -13.79 -5.12 -4.88
N VAL A 56 -12.48 -5.09 -5.14
CA VAL A 56 -11.91 -4.56 -6.37
C VAL A 56 -11.56 -5.69 -7.32
N ASN A 57 -12.16 -5.68 -8.50
CA ASN A 57 -11.84 -6.64 -9.56
C ASN A 57 -10.68 -6.12 -10.42
N LEU A 58 -9.45 -6.51 -10.07
CA LEU A 58 -8.26 -6.21 -10.87
C LEU A 58 -8.13 -7.23 -12.00
N ILE A 59 -8.24 -6.74 -13.24
CA ILE A 59 -8.16 -7.56 -14.46
C ILE A 59 -6.70 -7.73 -14.86
N ALA A 60 -6.30 -8.96 -15.17
CA ALA A 60 -4.94 -9.26 -15.64
C ALA A 60 -4.71 -8.84 -17.11
N PRO A 61 -3.48 -8.51 -17.47
CA PRO A 61 -2.30 -8.42 -16.59
C PRO A 61 -2.36 -7.22 -15.64
N THR A 62 -2.01 -7.47 -14.37
CA THR A 62 -2.05 -6.48 -13.27
C THR A 62 -0.65 -6.05 -12.87
N LEU A 63 -0.44 -4.75 -12.70
CA LEU A 63 0.80 -4.15 -12.19
C LEU A 63 0.63 -3.70 -10.73
N ASP A 64 1.57 -4.06 -9.87
CA ASP A 64 1.76 -3.50 -8.54
C ASP A 64 2.87 -2.45 -8.59
N VAL A 65 2.52 -1.17 -8.41
CA VAL A 65 3.45 -0.04 -8.45
C VAL A 65 3.98 0.23 -7.05
N GLY A 66 5.26 -0.08 -6.83
CA GLY A 66 5.89 -0.04 -5.51
C GLY A 66 5.58 -1.29 -4.69
N CYS A 67 5.86 -2.46 -5.25
CA CYS A 67 5.50 -3.74 -4.63
C CYS A 67 6.27 -4.04 -3.33
N GLY A 68 7.38 -3.34 -3.08
CA GLY A 68 8.23 -3.55 -1.92
C GLY A 68 8.65 -5.01 -1.75
N GLU A 69 8.56 -5.50 -0.53
CA GLU A 69 8.86 -6.90 -0.14
C GLU A 69 7.75 -7.91 -0.54
N GLY A 70 6.71 -7.49 -1.25
CA GLY A 70 5.63 -8.35 -1.73
C GLY A 70 4.62 -8.81 -0.68
N HIS A 71 4.78 -8.41 0.58
CA HIS A 71 3.93 -8.86 1.69
C HIS A 71 2.45 -8.52 1.49
N PHE A 72 2.16 -7.30 0.99
CA PHE A 72 0.78 -6.89 0.78
C PHE A 72 0.09 -7.76 -0.29
N ALA A 73 0.74 -7.96 -1.43
CA ALA A 73 0.18 -8.77 -2.52
C ALA A 73 -0.03 -10.23 -2.11
N ASP A 74 0.91 -10.82 -1.36
CA ASP A 74 0.84 -12.20 -0.85
C ASP A 74 -0.39 -12.41 0.05
N LEU A 75 -0.73 -11.44 0.90
CA LEU A 75 -1.86 -11.56 1.81
C LEU A 75 -3.19 -11.08 1.21
N ALA A 76 -3.19 -9.97 0.49
CA ALA A 76 -4.42 -9.34 0.00
C ALA A 76 -5.09 -10.14 -1.12
N PHE A 77 -4.31 -10.79 -1.98
CA PHE A 77 -4.85 -11.47 -3.15
C PHE A 77 -4.78 -13.00 -3.02
N SER A 78 -5.72 -13.70 -3.64
CA SER A 78 -5.73 -15.17 -3.72
C SER A 78 -4.99 -15.70 -4.94
N ARG A 79 -4.71 -14.83 -5.92
CA ARG A 79 -3.92 -15.14 -7.12
C ARG A 79 -2.60 -14.40 -7.10
N LYS A 80 -1.61 -14.93 -7.79
CA LYS A 80 -0.39 -14.17 -8.07
C LYS A 80 -0.70 -12.93 -8.89
N ILE A 81 -0.04 -11.84 -8.57
CA ILE A 81 -0.04 -10.62 -9.37
C ILE A 81 0.92 -10.82 -10.54
N ASP A 82 0.56 -10.26 -11.70
CA ASP A 82 1.32 -10.52 -12.92
C ASP A 82 2.71 -9.89 -12.84
N VAL A 83 2.78 -8.62 -12.42
CA VAL A 83 4.05 -7.90 -12.29
C VAL A 83 4.10 -7.07 -11.02
N GLY A 84 5.19 -7.19 -10.26
CA GLY A 84 5.58 -6.27 -9.19
C GLY A 84 6.74 -5.41 -9.63
N LEU A 85 6.66 -4.09 -9.39
CA LEU A 85 7.70 -3.11 -9.69
C LEU A 85 8.10 -2.37 -8.41
N ASP A 86 9.40 -2.28 -8.14
CA ASP A 86 9.98 -1.46 -7.07
C ASP A 86 11.40 -1.01 -7.47
N PRO A 87 11.85 0.20 -7.13
CA PRO A 87 13.21 0.66 -7.47
C PRO A 87 14.30 0.06 -6.58
N SER A 88 13.94 -0.62 -5.50
CA SER A 88 14.87 -1.02 -4.45
C SER A 88 15.23 -2.51 -4.57
N HIS A 89 16.52 -2.80 -4.70
CA HIS A 89 17.04 -4.16 -4.87
C HIS A 89 16.62 -5.12 -3.75
N GLN A 90 16.84 -4.72 -2.48
CA GLN A 90 16.57 -5.58 -1.34
C GLN A 90 15.09 -5.99 -1.22
N PRO A 91 14.09 -5.07 -1.30
CA PRO A 91 12.67 -5.44 -1.30
C PRO A 91 12.30 -6.37 -2.46
N ILE A 92 12.79 -6.13 -3.67
CA ILE A 92 12.52 -7.01 -4.82
C ILE A 92 13.05 -8.44 -4.58
N HIS A 93 14.23 -8.56 -4.00
CA HIS A 93 14.78 -9.88 -3.64
C HIS A 93 13.89 -10.60 -2.60
N GLU A 94 13.42 -9.88 -1.58
CA GLU A 94 12.52 -10.43 -0.56
C GLU A 94 11.16 -10.81 -1.16
N ALA A 95 10.61 -9.99 -2.06
CA ALA A 95 9.37 -10.29 -2.79
C ALA A 95 9.48 -11.59 -3.62
N GLY A 96 10.65 -11.88 -4.18
CA GLY A 96 10.92 -13.14 -4.89
C GLY A 96 10.72 -14.38 -4.02
N ALA A 97 11.06 -14.30 -2.74
CA ALA A 97 10.89 -15.41 -1.81
C ALA A 97 9.41 -15.69 -1.46
N ARG A 98 8.52 -14.68 -1.57
CA ARG A 98 7.09 -14.81 -1.25
C ARG A 98 6.27 -15.48 -2.33
N GLN A 99 6.77 -15.55 -3.56
CA GLN A 99 6.07 -16.18 -4.70
C GLN A 99 4.70 -15.54 -5.02
N ALA A 100 4.50 -14.26 -4.65
CA ALA A 100 3.25 -13.53 -4.85
C ALA A 100 3.11 -12.94 -6.27
N TYR A 101 4.19 -12.96 -7.05
CA TYR A 101 4.24 -12.39 -8.40
C TYR A 101 4.67 -13.43 -9.45
N HIS A 102 4.26 -13.21 -10.69
CA HIS A 102 4.78 -13.95 -11.84
C HIS A 102 6.09 -13.35 -12.33
N LEU A 103 6.23 -12.03 -12.29
CA LEU A 103 7.44 -11.29 -12.66
C LEU A 103 7.69 -10.18 -11.64
N LEU A 104 8.95 -10.00 -11.26
CA LEU A 104 9.43 -8.88 -10.46
C LEU A 104 10.39 -8.06 -11.30
N THR A 105 10.25 -6.74 -11.24
CA THR A 105 11.07 -5.79 -12.00
C THR A 105 11.65 -4.74 -11.06
N GLU A 106 12.98 -4.65 -11.01
CA GLU A 106 13.67 -3.58 -10.33
C GLU A 106 13.79 -2.39 -11.29
N ALA A 107 12.96 -1.36 -11.11
CA ALA A 107 12.96 -0.15 -11.92
C ALA A 107 12.29 1.02 -11.22
N ASP A 108 12.63 2.24 -11.66
CA ASP A 108 11.97 3.48 -11.24
C ASP A 108 10.53 3.53 -11.80
N GLY A 109 9.55 3.80 -10.91
CA GLY A 109 8.16 3.98 -11.30
C GLY A 109 7.91 5.18 -12.24
N GLY A 110 8.80 6.18 -12.25
CA GLY A 110 8.78 7.30 -13.20
C GLY A 110 9.36 6.96 -14.58
N LYS A 111 9.89 5.72 -14.77
CA LYS A 111 10.44 5.25 -16.05
C LYS A 111 10.26 3.73 -16.16
N MET A 112 9.06 3.29 -16.34
CA MET A 112 8.71 1.86 -16.37
C MET A 112 9.15 1.17 -17.67
N PRO A 113 9.82 -0.01 -17.60
CA PRO A 113 10.33 -0.72 -18.77
C PRO A 113 9.23 -1.55 -19.47
N TYR A 114 8.03 -1.02 -19.61
CA TYR A 114 6.90 -1.71 -20.22
C TYR A 114 6.37 -0.93 -21.43
N PRO A 115 5.77 -1.60 -22.43
CA PRO A 115 5.14 -0.94 -23.56
C PRO A 115 3.87 -0.18 -23.14
N ASN A 116 3.46 0.77 -23.97
CA ASN A 116 2.22 1.51 -23.79
C ASN A 116 1.01 0.56 -23.82
N GLY A 117 0.05 0.78 -22.92
CA GLY A 117 -1.21 0.06 -22.93
C GLY A 117 -1.08 -1.45 -22.71
N TYR A 118 -0.12 -1.90 -21.93
CA TYR A 118 0.10 -3.32 -21.69
C TYR A 118 -0.82 -3.88 -20.60
N PHE A 119 -0.92 -3.20 -19.45
CA PHE A 119 -1.66 -3.70 -18.29
C PHE A 119 -3.15 -3.40 -18.38
N ALA A 120 -3.97 -4.34 -17.92
CA ALA A 120 -5.42 -4.19 -17.84
C ALA A 120 -5.89 -3.63 -16.48
N SER A 121 -5.02 -3.63 -15.48
CA SER A 121 -5.21 -2.94 -14.21
C SER A 121 -3.87 -2.67 -13.52
N ALA A 122 -3.85 -1.70 -12.61
CA ALA A 122 -2.74 -1.49 -11.70
C ALA A 122 -3.24 -1.16 -10.29
N PHE A 123 -2.37 -1.34 -9.30
CA PHE A 123 -2.60 -0.85 -7.96
C PHE A 123 -1.30 -0.37 -7.31
N SER A 124 -1.45 0.43 -6.24
CA SER A 124 -0.33 0.89 -5.41
C SER A 124 -0.80 1.06 -3.98
N ASN A 125 -0.20 0.36 -3.04
CA ASN A 125 -0.68 0.32 -1.66
C ASN A 125 0.25 1.02 -0.69
N SER A 126 -0.09 2.24 -0.25
CA SER A 126 0.71 3.07 0.67
C SER A 126 2.16 3.25 0.19
N VAL A 127 2.32 3.80 -1.01
CA VAL A 127 3.61 4.02 -1.68
C VAL A 127 3.70 5.43 -2.26
N LEU A 128 2.66 5.92 -2.94
CA LEU A 128 2.71 7.17 -3.70
C LEU A 128 3.02 8.38 -2.81
N GLU A 129 2.63 8.34 -1.55
CA GLU A 129 2.95 9.37 -0.55
C GLU A 129 4.45 9.52 -0.25
N HIS A 130 5.26 8.53 -0.60
CA HIS A 130 6.70 8.53 -0.36
C HIS A 130 7.53 9.00 -1.55
N ILE A 131 6.93 9.07 -2.75
CA ILE A 131 7.64 9.34 -4.01
C ILE A 131 7.77 10.85 -4.23
N PRO A 132 9.01 11.40 -4.30
CA PRO A 132 9.20 12.85 -4.46
C PRO A 132 8.56 13.43 -5.73
N HIS A 133 8.65 12.70 -6.85
CA HIS A 133 8.14 13.09 -8.18
C HIS A 133 6.97 12.18 -8.58
N VAL A 134 5.90 12.21 -7.78
CA VAL A 134 4.76 11.31 -7.95
C VAL A 134 4.04 11.50 -9.29
N GLU A 135 4.05 12.71 -9.85
CA GLU A 135 3.47 13.03 -11.14
C GLU A 135 4.08 12.17 -12.27
N GLN A 136 5.39 11.97 -12.27
CA GLN A 136 6.07 11.12 -13.26
C GLN A 136 5.62 9.66 -13.14
N VAL A 137 5.39 9.18 -11.93
CA VAL A 137 4.89 7.81 -11.70
C VAL A 137 3.44 7.68 -12.15
N LEU A 138 2.61 8.70 -11.95
CA LEU A 138 1.23 8.71 -12.45
C LEU A 138 1.19 8.72 -13.97
N ASP A 139 2.02 9.54 -14.63
CA ASP A 139 2.13 9.60 -16.10
C ASP A 139 2.57 8.25 -16.68
N GLU A 140 3.60 7.63 -16.11
CA GLU A 140 4.08 6.32 -16.54
C GLU A 140 3.05 5.21 -16.27
N THR A 141 2.35 5.27 -15.13
CA THR A 141 1.26 4.34 -14.82
C THR A 141 0.14 4.47 -15.87
N ALA A 142 -0.23 5.70 -16.23
CA ALA A 142 -1.22 5.94 -17.29
C ALA A 142 -0.71 5.41 -18.64
N ARG A 143 0.56 5.65 -18.99
CA ARG A 143 1.16 5.19 -20.25
C ARG A 143 1.09 3.67 -20.40
N VAL A 144 1.43 2.93 -19.35
CA VAL A 144 1.51 1.45 -19.41
C VAL A 144 0.15 0.75 -19.24
N LEU A 145 -0.86 1.43 -18.73
CA LEU A 145 -2.23 0.92 -18.62
C LEU A 145 -2.96 1.00 -19.96
N LYS A 146 -3.87 0.07 -20.22
CA LYS A 146 -4.82 0.14 -21.34
C LYS A 146 -5.83 1.27 -21.12
N PRO A 147 -6.34 1.94 -22.17
CA PRO A 147 -7.51 2.80 -22.06
C PRO A 147 -8.65 2.10 -21.31
N GLY A 148 -9.29 2.78 -20.38
CA GLY A 148 -10.35 2.21 -19.55
C GLY A 148 -9.88 1.29 -18.42
N ALA A 149 -8.58 1.04 -18.26
CA ALA A 149 -8.05 0.21 -17.19
C ALA A 149 -8.18 0.88 -15.81
N LEU A 150 -8.39 0.07 -14.77
CA LEU A 150 -8.44 0.53 -13.38
C LEU A 150 -7.03 0.79 -12.85
N PHE A 151 -6.90 1.90 -12.11
CA PHE A 151 -5.79 2.13 -11.19
C PHE A 151 -6.34 2.40 -9.78
N VAL A 152 -5.93 1.58 -8.82
CA VAL A 152 -6.43 1.62 -7.44
C VAL A 152 -5.27 1.88 -6.50
N PHE A 153 -5.42 2.85 -5.60
CA PHE A 153 -4.37 3.13 -4.63
C PHE A 153 -4.92 3.69 -3.32
N CYS A 154 -4.10 3.67 -2.30
CA CYS A 154 -4.40 4.29 -1.02
C CYS A 154 -3.19 5.06 -0.49
N VAL A 155 -3.48 6.17 0.17
CA VAL A 155 -2.48 7.09 0.72
C VAL A 155 -2.99 7.77 1.99
N PRO A 156 -2.12 8.17 2.93
CA PRO A 156 -2.50 9.10 3.99
C PRO A 156 -2.90 10.45 3.36
N ASN A 157 -3.82 11.14 4.00
CA ASN A 157 -4.34 12.41 3.50
C ASN A 157 -3.92 13.61 4.36
N HIS A 158 -4.37 14.81 4.00
CA HIS A 158 -4.07 16.09 4.64
C HIS A 158 -4.42 16.14 6.15
N ARG A 159 -5.33 15.27 6.62
CA ARG A 159 -5.74 15.21 8.03
C ARG A 159 -4.78 14.40 8.91
N PHE A 160 -3.86 13.64 8.30
CA PHE A 160 -3.01 12.70 9.01
C PHE A 160 -2.21 13.39 10.13
N ASN A 161 -1.48 14.44 9.80
CA ASN A 161 -0.64 15.15 10.75
C ASN A 161 -1.43 15.89 11.83
N ASP A 162 -2.60 16.43 11.49
CA ASP A 162 -3.44 17.17 12.43
C ASP A 162 -4.11 16.28 13.48
N ASN A 163 -4.24 14.99 13.18
CA ASN A 163 -4.83 13.99 14.06
C ASN A 163 -3.81 13.12 14.83
N LEU A 164 -2.50 13.43 14.74
CA LEU A 164 -1.50 12.79 15.59
C LEU A 164 -1.80 13.08 17.06
N SER A 165 -1.96 12.03 17.86
CA SER A 165 -2.49 12.13 19.22
C SER A 165 -1.60 12.98 20.14
N ILE A 166 -0.28 12.86 20.00
CA ILE A 166 0.70 13.66 20.77
C ILE A 166 0.62 15.13 20.33
N ALA A 167 0.53 15.41 19.02
CA ALA A 167 0.37 16.77 18.52
C ALA A 167 -0.91 17.44 19.03
N VAL A 168 -2.02 16.70 19.02
CA VAL A 168 -3.32 17.17 19.54
C VAL A 168 -3.23 17.51 21.03
N VAL A 169 -2.54 16.70 21.83
CA VAL A 169 -2.34 17.00 23.26
C VAL A 169 -1.46 18.24 23.44
N LEU A 170 -0.38 18.36 22.69
CA LEU A 170 0.50 19.54 22.75
C LEU A 170 -0.25 20.84 22.37
N ASP A 171 -1.10 20.79 21.34
CA ASP A 171 -1.93 21.94 20.95
C ASP A 171 -2.93 22.32 22.06
N LYS A 172 -3.59 21.35 22.69
CA LYS A 172 -4.49 21.59 23.84
C LYS A 172 -3.77 22.25 25.02
N LEU A 173 -2.50 21.91 25.21
CA LEU A 173 -1.66 22.53 26.23
C LEU A 173 -1.05 23.88 25.76
N ARG A 174 -1.44 24.38 24.59
CA ARG A 174 -0.91 25.61 23.96
C ARG A 174 0.58 25.57 23.64
N LEU A 175 1.16 24.37 23.56
CA LEU A 175 2.56 24.12 23.19
C LEU A 175 2.69 23.99 21.66
N THR A 176 2.19 24.96 20.91
CA THR A 176 2.01 24.89 19.44
C THR A 176 3.33 24.70 18.68
N THR A 177 4.43 25.26 19.18
CA THR A 177 5.75 25.06 18.56
C THR A 177 6.19 23.60 18.68
N LEU A 178 6.01 22.98 19.84
CA LEU A 178 6.33 21.56 20.03
C LEU A 178 5.41 20.65 19.18
N ALA A 179 4.13 21.00 19.07
CA ALA A 179 3.20 20.29 18.20
C ALA A 179 3.64 20.32 16.73
N LYS A 180 4.09 21.49 16.23
CA LYS A 180 4.63 21.62 14.87
C LYS A 180 5.90 20.80 14.68
N LEU A 181 6.84 20.85 15.60
CA LEU A 181 8.08 20.06 15.56
C LEU A 181 7.77 18.56 15.57
N TYR A 182 6.81 18.14 16.38
CA TYR A 182 6.40 16.74 16.44
C TYR A 182 5.77 16.26 15.13
N ARG A 183 4.88 17.05 14.51
CA ARG A 183 4.31 16.71 13.19
C ARG A 183 5.40 16.56 12.12
N ALA A 184 6.35 17.49 12.08
CA ALA A 184 7.48 17.43 11.16
C ALA A 184 8.37 16.19 11.42
N PHE A 185 8.65 15.89 12.68
CA PHE A 185 9.38 14.70 13.07
C PHE A 185 8.66 13.42 12.64
N PHE A 186 7.35 13.31 12.90
CA PHE A 186 6.60 12.11 12.54
C PHE A 186 6.52 11.93 11.03
N SER A 187 6.29 13.00 10.25
CA SER A 187 6.34 12.96 8.79
C SER A 187 7.70 12.51 8.27
N HIS A 188 8.80 12.93 8.93
CA HIS A 188 10.15 12.52 8.55
C HIS A 188 10.38 11.02 8.77
N ILE A 189 10.03 10.47 9.93
CA ILE A 189 10.20 9.05 10.24
C ILE A 189 9.25 8.17 9.41
N ALA A 190 8.04 8.66 9.11
CA ALA A 190 7.08 8.00 8.23
C ALA A 190 7.43 8.20 6.74
N ARG A 191 8.42 9.05 6.41
CA ARG A 191 8.86 9.37 5.04
C ARG A 191 7.76 9.94 4.15
N HIS A 192 6.76 10.61 4.73
CA HIS A 192 5.69 11.23 3.97
C HIS A 192 6.20 12.44 3.19
N ARG A 193 5.96 12.46 1.89
CA ARG A 193 6.20 13.60 0.96
C ARG A 193 4.88 14.26 0.58
N HIS A 194 3.83 13.45 0.44
CA HIS A 194 2.52 13.88 0.01
C HIS A 194 1.47 13.49 1.05
N LEU A 195 0.96 14.48 1.78
CA LEU A 195 -0.20 14.38 2.66
C LEU A 195 -1.26 15.32 2.10
N ASP A 196 -1.75 15.00 0.90
CA ASP A 196 -2.56 15.91 0.11
C ASP A 196 -4.05 15.63 0.27
N SER A 197 -4.86 16.66 -0.03
CA SER A 197 -6.31 16.54 -0.02
C SER A 197 -6.81 15.74 -1.23
N PRO A 198 -8.06 15.24 -1.19
CA PRO A 198 -8.67 14.59 -2.35
C PRO A 198 -8.72 15.48 -3.60
N GLU A 199 -8.87 16.78 -3.44
CA GLU A 199 -8.91 17.75 -4.52
C GLU A 199 -7.54 17.81 -5.22
N THR A 200 -6.44 17.83 -4.45
CA THR A 200 -5.08 17.83 -4.98
C THR A 200 -4.80 16.52 -5.72
N TRP A 201 -5.16 15.38 -5.14
CA TRP A 201 -5.01 14.09 -5.81
C TRP A 201 -5.84 14.00 -7.08
N LYS A 202 -7.09 14.47 -7.06
CA LYS A 202 -7.96 14.52 -8.24
C LYS A 202 -7.32 15.32 -9.36
N SER A 203 -6.80 16.52 -9.07
CA SER A 203 -6.12 17.35 -10.06
C SER A 203 -4.89 16.67 -10.67
N ARG A 204 -4.03 16.03 -9.85
CA ARG A 204 -2.87 15.26 -10.37
C ARG A 204 -3.30 14.09 -11.25
N LEU A 205 -4.33 13.36 -10.84
CA LEU A 205 -4.85 12.22 -11.59
C LEU A 205 -5.44 12.65 -12.94
N GLU A 206 -6.21 13.74 -12.96
CA GLU A 206 -6.78 14.29 -14.19
C GLU A 206 -5.67 14.73 -15.18
N LEU A 207 -4.62 15.38 -14.68
CA LEU A 207 -3.47 15.78 -15.49
C LEU A 207 -2.72 14.56 -16.08
N ALA A 208 -2.60 13.48 -15.32
CA ALA A 208 -1.98 12.23 -15.77
C ALA A 208 -2.90 11.35 -16.65
N GLY A 209 -4.14 11.78 -16.92
CA GLY A 209 -5.09 11.04 -17.77
C GLY A 209 -5.89 9.97 -17.03
N PHE A 210 -6.20 10.20 -15.75
CA PHE A 210 -7.11 9.36 -14.97
C PHE A 210 -8.39 10.11 -14.60
N ALA A 211 -9.53 9.41 -14.63
CA ALA A 211 -10.77 9.85 -14.02
C ALA A 211 -10.97 9.17 -12.67
N VAL A 212 -11.29 9.92 -11.62
CA VAL A 212 -11.63 9.35 -10.31
C VAL A 212 -13.07 8.86 -10.35
N GLU A 213 -13.27 7.54 -10.20
CA GLU A 213 -14.61 6.93 -10.17
C GLU A 213 -15.21 6.94 -8.76
N ARG A 214 -14.40 6.57 -7.77
CA ARG A 214 -14.81 6.51 -6.36
C ARG A 214 -13.61 6.80 -5.48
N TRP A 215 -13.87 7.41 -4.33
CA TRP A 215 -12.90 7.54 -3.24
C TRP A 215 -13.64 7.64 -1.91
N TRP A 216 -12.97 7.29 -0.82
CA TRP A 216 -13.47 7.46 0.53
C TRP A 216 -12.33 7.58 1.53
N HIS A 217 -12.60 8.26 2.62
CA HIS A 217 -11.69 8.29 3.75
C HIS A 217 -11.87 7.04 4.62
N TYR A 218 -10.80 6.60 5.22
CA TYR A 218 -10.77 5.49 6.17
C TYR A 218 -9.67 5.73 7.22
N PHE A 219 -9.52 4.82 8.18
CA PHE A 219 -8.54 4.89 9.25
C PHE A 219 -8.79 6.09 10.17
N PRO A 220 -9.78 6.00 11.11
CA PRO A 220 -10.17 7.12 11.96
C PRO A 220 -9.04 7.53 12.92
N PRO A 221 -9.09 8.74 13.53
CA PRO A 221 -8.06 9.24 14.44
C PRO A 221 -7.70 8.31 15.60
N LYS A 222 -8.65 7.51 16.09
CA LYS A 222 -8.37 6.49 17.12
C LYS A 222 -7.45 5.38 16.61
N ALA A 223 -7.63 4.92 15.38
CA ALA A 223 -6.76 3.94 14.76
C ALA A 223 -5.37 4.55 14.43
N LEU A 224 -5.35 5.83 14.03
CA LEU A 224 -4.10 6.58 13.85
C LEU A 224 -3.30 6.66 15.17
N ALA A 225 -3.95 6.94 16.31
CA ALA A 225 -3.26 6.96 17.60
C ALA A 225 -2.61 5.60 17.92
N VAL A 226 -3.28 4.49 17.62
CA VAL A 226 -2.69 3.16 17.79
C VAL A 226 -1.47 2.97 16.89
N LEU A 227 -1.53 3.42 15.63
CA LEU A 227 -0.41 3.39 14.70
C LEU A 227 0.74 4.28 15.18
N GLU A 228 0.46 5.51 15.61
CA GLU A 228 1.43 6.48 16.12
C GLU A 228 2.21 5.92 17.31
N TRP A 229 1.51 5.48 18.36
CA TRP A 229 2.14 4.84 19.52
C TRP A 229 2.85 3.55 19.18
N GLY A 230 2.36 2.84 18.17
CA GLY A 230 2.99 1.65 17.64
C GLY A 230 4.40 1.85 17.11
N HIS A 231 4.71 3.00 16.56
CA HIS A 231 6.07 3.33 16.14
C HIS A 231 7.05 3.35 17.32
N TYR A 232 6.62 3.85 18.47
CA TYR A 232 7.48 3.91 19.68
C TYR A 232 7.59 2.55 20.35
N PHE A 233 6.48 1.88 20.60
CA PHE A 233 6.49 0.54 21.19
C PHE A 233 7.05 -0.54 20.25
N GLY A 234 7.09 -0.28 18.95
CA GLY A 234 7.67 -1.16 17.94
C GLY A 234 9.19 -1.04 17.76
N LEU A 235 9.86 -0.10 18.41
CA LEU A 235 11.32 0.08 18.31
C LEU A 235 12.12 -1.21 18.60
N PRO A 236 11.80 -2.04 19.62
CA PRO A 236 12.47 -3.32 19.81
C PRO A 236 12.35 -4.24 18.59
N SER A 237 11.20 -4.27 17.90
CA SER A 237 11.00 -5.08 16.69
C SER A 237 11.88 -4.60 15.53
N LEU A 238 12.19 -3.30 15.44
CA LEU A 238 13.13 -2.76 14.45
C LEU A 238 14.55 -3.30 14.68
N ILE A 239 14.98 -3.38 15.93
CA ILE A 239 16.29 -3.93 16.30
C ILE A 239 16.34 -5.41 15.92
N LEU A 240 15.29 -6.17 16.26
CA LEU A 240 15.17 -7.59 15.91
C LEU A 240 15.20 -7.80 14.39
N HIS A 241 14.49 -6.97 13.63
CA HIS A 241 14.51 -7.02 12.17
C HIS A 241 15.91 -6.79 11.59
N LYS A 242 16.64 -5.80 12.10
CA LYS A 242 18.02 -5.53 11.66
C LYS A 242 18.99 -6.66 11.97
N LEU A 243 18.80 -7.38 13.08
CA LEU A 243 19.70 -8.45 13.51
C LEU A 243 19.34 -9.82 12.92
N MET A 244 18.05 -10.10 12.74
CA MET A 244 17.54 -11.43 12.41
C MET A 244 16.71 -11.49 11.12
N GLY A 245 16.50 -10.37 10.43
CA GLY A 245 15.68 -10.28 9.22
C GLY A 245 14.17 -10.50 9.46
N ARG A 246 13.71 -10.54 10.72
CA ARG A 246 12.32 -10.81 11.09
C ARG A 246 11.78 -9.77 12.05
N TRP A 247 10.58 -9.25 11.77
CA TRP A 247 9.89 -8.34 12.67
C TRP A 247 9.31 -9.06 13.89
N ILE A 248 8.82 -10.28 13.71
CA ILE A 248 8.21 -11.13 14.74
C ILE A 248 9.01 -12.41 14.83
N LEU A 249 9.63 -12.66 15.98
CA LEU A 249 10.45 -13.86 16.20
C LEU A 249 9.61 -15.12 16.37
N VAL A 250 8.53 -15.00 17.13
CA VAL A 250 7.67 -16.13 17.48
C VAL A 250 6.24 -15.79 17.05
N PRO A 251 5.83 -16.12 15.81
CA PRO A 251 4.48 -15.85 15.28
C PRO A 251 3.46 -16.87 15.77
N ALA A 252 3.49 -17.18 17.08
CA ALA A 252 2.60 -18.13 17.71
C ALA A 252 1.40 -17.43 18.37
N TYR A 253 0.27 -18.14 18.46
CA TYR A 253 -0.97 -17.59 19.01
C TYR A 253 -0.80 -17.03 20.43
N TRP A 254 -0.17 -17.78 21.32
CA TRP A 254 0.05 -17.35 22.71
C TRP A 254 0.84 -16.05 22.83
N ASN A 255 1.74 -15.74 21.88
CA ASN A 255 2.52 -14.52 21.86
C ASN A 255 1.76 -13.32 21.27
N LEU A 256 0.85 -13.57 20.33
CA LEU A 256 0.19 -12.53 19.54
C LEU A 256 -1.26 -12.27 19.95
N VAL A 257 -1.85 -13.15 20.76
CA VAL A 257 -3.27 -13.08 21.12
C VAL A 257 -3.66 -11.75 21.78
N LEU A 258 -2.84 -11.24 22.67
CA LEU A 258 -3.08 -9.95 23.33
C LEU A 258 -3.05 -8.80 22.30
N THR A 259 -2.02 -8.76 21.46
CA THR A 259 -1.91 -7.78 20.38
C THR A 259 -3.11 -7.85 19.44
N TYR A 260 -3.52 -9.04 19.06
CA TYR A 260 -4.69 -9.26 18.22
C TYR A 260 -5.97 -8.67 18.84
N HIS A 261 -6.25 -8.97 20.11
CA HIS A 261 -7.44 -8.45 20.78
C HIS A 261 -7.41 -6.94 21.00
N LEU A 262 -6.24 -6.36 21.24
CA LEU A 262 -6.08 -4.91 21.35
C LEU A 262 -6.31 -4.19 20.04
N LEU A 263 -5.90 -4.78 18.91
CA LEU A 263 -6.04 -4.18 17.58
C LEU A 263 -7.41 -4.44 16.94
N ARG A 264 -8.05 -5.55 17.26
CA ARG A 264 -9.30 -6.01 16.62
C ARG A 264 -10.40 -4.95 16.55
N PRO A 265 -10.64 -4.11 17.60
CA PRO A 265 -11.67 -3.06 17.54
C PRO A 265 -11.41 -2.00 16.48
N TYR A 266 -10.17 -1.83 16.06
CA TYR A 266 -9.74 -0.83 15.07
C TYR A 266 -9.58 -1.39 13.66
N ALA A 267 -9.65 -2.71 13.49
CA ALA A 267 -9.30 -3.41 12.24
C ALA A 267 -10.47 -3.49 11.23
N ASN A 268 -11.55 -2.77 11.44
CA ASN A 268 -12.69 -2.77 10.52
C ASN A 268 -12.43 -1.83 9.34
N ALA A 269 -12.58 -2.35 8.13
CA ALA A 269 -12.50 -1.58 6.90
C ALA A 269 -13.84 -0.86 6.66
N VAL A 270 -13.98 0.31 7.27
CA VAL A 270 -15.18 1.15 7.14
C VAL A 270 -14.78 2.53 6.66
N ALA A 271 -15.51 3.04 5.68
CA ALA A 271 -15.42 4.44 5.29
C ALA A 271 -15.88 5.33 6.45
N CYS A 272 -15.12 6.39 6.72
CA CYS A 272 -15.46 7.35 7.79
C CYS A 272 -15.05 8.77 7.38
N ASP A 273 -15.90 9.74 7.71
CA ASP A 273 -15.69 11.12 7.28
C ASP A 273 -14.45 11.77 7.90
N ASP A 274 -14.04 11.34 9.10
CA ASP A 274 -12.88 11.82 9.83
C ASP A 274 -11.59 11.02 9.54
N GLY A 275 -11.63 10.09 8.57
CA GLY A 275 -10.50 9.24 8.22
C GLY A 275 -9.27 10.02 7.76
N VAL A 276 -8.10 9.53 8.16
CA VAL A 276 -6.79 10.15 7.90
C VAL A 276 -6.05 9.53 6.72
N CYS A 277 -6.62 8.50 6.11
CA CYS A 277 -6.18 7.89 4.85
C CYS A 277 -7.32 7.93 3.84
N THR A 278 -6.97 7.86 2.57
CA THR A 278 -7.95 7.87 1.48
C THR A 278 -7.66 6.74 0.51
N PHE A 279 -8.70 6.01 0.13
CA PHE A 279 -8.67 4.97 -0.88
C PHE A 279 -9.28 5.52 -2.16
N TYR A 280 -8.62 5.28 -3.30
CA TYR A 280 -9.03 5.77 -4.61
C TYR A 280 -9.24 4.62 -5.59
N ILE A 281 -10.33 4.67 -6.33
CA ILE A 281 -10.57 3.86 -7.52
C ILE A 281 -10.64 4.82 -8.70
N THR A 282 -9.70 4.68 -9.62
CA THR A 282 -9.56 5.55 -10.78
C THR A 282 -9.55 4.73 -12.06
N ARG A 283 -9.87 5.37 -13.16
CA ARG A 283 -9.84 4.75 -14.48
C ARG A 283 -9.02 5.58 -15.44
N ARG A 284 -8.13 4.92 -16.20
CA ARG A 284 -7.43 5.58 -17.29
C ARG A 284 -8.45 6.08 -18.31
N THR A 285 -8.40 7.36 -18.65
CA THR A 285 -9.10 7.95 -19.78
C THR A 285 -8.43 7.54 -21.10
N SER A 286 -8.92 7.96 -22.20
CA SER A 286 -8.40 7.57 -23.53
C SER A 286 -6.93 7.91 -23.75
#